data_342a108160369ae15c9c10e647e9d65b
#
_entry.id   342a108160369ae15c9c10e647e9d65b
#
_cell.length_a   1.000
_cell.length_b   1.000
_cell.length_c   1.000
_cell.angle_alpha   90.00
_cell.angle_beta   90.00
_cell.angle_gamma   90.00
#
_symmetry.space_group_name_H-M   'P 1'
#
loop_
_entity.id
_entity.type
_entity.pdbx_description
1 polymer ?
#
loop_
_entity_poly.entity_id
_entity_poly.type
_entity_poly.pdbx_seq_one_letter_code
_entity_poly.pdbx_strand_id
1 'polypeptide(L)'
;MFKNTRSNTFLIGDDVWELGYVKKDVHDFGILLLELIIGKESIEINNYANNSNESLVDWIAHLLTSFFDLYNVIDESLIGQGFEDEIFELLRIANTCLKLFPSQRPTMLELYNAICIFGERVCLTHKSKILRQSEIATASTFGEIVEAEIT
;
A
#
# COMPACT_ATOMS: atom_id res chain seq x y z
N MET A 1 -31.46 38.33 36.42
CA MET A 1 -31.59 37.19 35.49
C MET A 1 -30.46 37.26 34.49
N PHE A 2 -29.30 36.70 34.84
CA PHE A 2 -28.10 36.71 33.99
C PHE A 2 -27.94 35.35 33.38
N LYS A 3 -28.13 35.25 32.07
CA LYS A 3 -27.83 34.05 31.29
C LYS A 3 -26.32 33.98 31.08
N ASN A 4 -25.71 32.97 31.67
CA ASN A 4 -24.30 32.65 31.54
C ASN A 4 -24.12 31.86 30.23
N THR A 5 -23.77 32.55 29.17
CA THR A 5 -23.26 31.93 27.92
C THR A 5 -21.76 31.73 28.06
N ARG A 6 -21.36 30.64 28.69
CA ARG A 6 -19.97 30.16 28.56
C ARG A 6 -19.81 29.58 27.17
N SER A 7 -19.17 30.33 26.33
CA SER A 7 -18.77 29.99 24.98
C SER A 7 -17.85 28.75 24.95
N ASN A 8 -18.25 27.78 24.15
CA ASN A 8 -17.53 26.57 23.77
C ASN A 8 -16.27 26.86 22.88
N THR A 9 -15.46 27.85 23.24
CA THR A 9 -14.30 28.21 22.41
C THR A 9 -13.05 27.41 22.76
N PHE A 10 -13.08 26.59 23.82
CA PHE A 10 -11.90 25.85 24.30
C PHE A 10 -11.76 24.44 23.70
N LEU A 11 -12.82 23.86 23.14
CA LEU A 11 -12.80 22.51 22.57
C LEU A 11 -12.31 22.47 21.12
N ILE A 12 -12.36 23.58 20.39
CA ILE A 12 -11.93 23.63 18.97
C ILE A 12 -10.40 23.57 18.84
N GLY A 13 -9.65 24.02 19.85
CA GLY A 13 -8.21 24.01 19.84
C GLY A 13 -7.62 22.59 19.96
N ASP A 14 -8.11 21.81 20.89
CA ASP A 14 -7.59 20.46 21.17
C ASP A 14 -7.92 19.50 20.03
N ASP A 15 -9.13 19.56 19.48
CA ASP A 15 -9.54 18.73 18.33
C ASP A 15 -8.72 19.01 17.07
N VAL A 16 -8.31 20.26 16.84
CA VAL A 16 -7.49 20.64 15.68
C VAL A 16 -6.06 20.13 15.83
N TRP A 17 -5.49 20.15 17.04
CA TRP A 17 -4.16 19.61 17.30
C TRP A 17 -4.14 18.08 17.18
N GLU A 18 -5.11 17.38 17.76
CA GLU A 18 -5.23 15.92 17.62
C GLU A 18 -5.39 15.51 16.16
N LEU A 19 -6.22 16.19 15.38
CA LEU A 19 -6.39 15.93 13.97
C LEU A 19 -5.06 16.13 13.19
N GLY A 20 -4.27 17.13 13.57
CA GLY A 20 -2.96 17.39 12.97
C GLY A 20 -1.98 16.23 13.20
N TYR A 21 -1.89 15.71 14.42
CA TYR A 21 -1.03 14.56 14.74
C TYR A 21 -1.48 13.29 14.03
N VAL A 22 -2.77 12.96 14.07
CA VAL A 22 -3.32 11.78 13.39
C VAL A 22 -3.05 11.84 11.88
N LYS A 23 -3.21 13.00 11.25
CA LYS A 23 -2.90 13.16 9.81
C LYS A 23 -1.41 13.12 9.51
N LYS A 24 -0.55 13.43 10.47
CA LYS A 24 0.90 13.20 10.38
C LYS A 24 1.21 11.72 10.45
N ASP A 25 0.64 10.97 11.38
CA ASP A 25 0.85 9.52 11.51
C ASP A 25 0.42 8.78 10.23
N VAL A 26 -0.70 9.19 9.60
CA VAL A 26 -1.12 8.66 8.30
C VAL A 26 -0.08 8.94 7.22
N HIS A 27 0.51 10.13 7.20
CA HIS A 27 1.57 10.48 6.25
C HIS A 27 2.82 9.60 6.49
N ASP A 28 3.26 9.49 7.73
CA ASP A 28 4.44 8.71 8.10
C ASP A 28 4.26 7.22 7.77
N PHE A 29 3.03 6.70 7.90
CA PHE A 29 2.67 5.36 7.42
C PHE A 29 2.81 5.24 5.89
N GLY A 30 2.41 6.25 5.13
CA GLY A 30 2.61 6.29 3.68
C GLY A 30 4.09 6.24 3.28
N ILE A 31 4.96 6.96 4.01
CA ILE A 31 6.42 6.89 3.83
C ILE A 31 6.92 5.48 4.11
N LEU A 32 6.51 4.87 5.23
CA LEU A 32 6.90 3.51 5.58
C LEU A 32 6.53 2.49 4.48
N LEU A 33 5.34 2.60 3.91
CA LEU A 33 4.94 1.74 2.78
C LEU A 33 5.86 1.91 1.57
N LEU A 34 6.25 3.15 1.24
CA LEU A 34 7.20 3.38 0.15
C LEU A 34 8.56 2.77 0.44
N GLU A 35 9.09 2.94 1.65
CA GLU A 35 10.37 2.35 2.06
C GLU A 35 10.34 0.83 1.92
N LEU A 36 9.24 0.17 2.29
CA LEU A 36 9.06 -1.27 2.15
C LEU A 36 8.96 -1.73 0.69
N ILE A 37 8.30 -0.96 -0.18
CA ILE A 37 8.14 -1.30 -1.60
C ILE A 37 9.44 -1.08 -2.37
N ILE A 38 10.13 0.02 -2.09
CA ILE A 38 11.31 0.46 -2.84
C ILE A 38 12.61 -0.13 -2.26
N GLY A 39 12.60 -0.55 -0.99
CA GLY A 39 13.78 -1.07 -0.30
C GLY A 39 14.82 0.01 0.02
N LYS A 40 14.42 1.28 0.09
CA LYS A 40 15.30 2.43 0.33
C LYS A 40 14.72 3.37 1.39
N GLU A 41 15.60 4.13 2.02
CA GLU A 41 15.20 5.15 2.99
C GLU A 41 14.49 6.33 2.31
N SER A 42 13.61 7.00 3.04
CA SER A 42 12.81 8.13 2.56
C SER A 42 13.64 9.27 1.95
N ILE A 43 14.86 9.48 2.43
CA ILE A 43 15.78 10.50 1.89
C ILE A 43 16.17 10.15 0.45
N GLU A 44 16.47 8.90 0.17
CA GLU A 44 16.79 8.43 -1.19
C GLU A 44 15.56 8.50 -2.10
N ILE A 45 14.40 8.11 -1.59
CA ILE A 45 13.12 8.16 -2.33
C ILE A 45 12.81 9.61 -2.73
N ASN A 46 12.96 10.56 -1.82
CA ASN A 46 12.79 11.97 -2.14
C ASN A 46 13.77 12.48 -3.20
N ASN A 47 14.99 11.95 -3.24
CA ASN A 47 15.96 12.30 -4.27
C ASN A 47 15.52 11.81 -5.67
N TYR A 48 14.83 10.67 -5.79
CA TYR A 48 14.26 10.22 -7.06
C TYR A 48 13.20 11.19 -7.57
N ALA A 49 12.26 11.61 -6.72
CA ALA A 49 11.23 12.58 -7.09
C ALA A 49 11.85 13.94 -7.48
N ASN A 50 12.81 14.43 -6.70
CA ASN A 50 13.51 15.68 -6.99
C ASN A 50 14.29 15.65 -8.31
N ASN A 51 14.91 14.52 -8.66
CA ASN A 51 15.61 14.35 -9.93
C ASN A 51 14.67 14.40 -11.14
N SER A 52 13.41 14.01 -10.94
CA SER A 52 12.35 14.11 -11.95
C SER A 52 11.69 15.49 -12.00
N ASN A 53 12.07 16.43 -11.14
CA ASN A 53 11.40 17.72 -10.91
C ASN A 53 9.90 17.59 -10.56
N GLU A 54 9.53 16.52 -9.91
CA GLU A 54 8.16 16.22 -9.49
C GLU A 54 8.04 16.27 -7.97
N SER A 55 6.83 16.52 -7.47
CA SER A 55 6.55 16.27 -6.06
C SER A 55 6.53 14.75 -5.81
N LEU A 56 6.79 14.32 -4.57
CA LEU A 56 6.74 12.91 -4.21
C LEU A 56 5.40 12.26 -4.59
N VAL A 57 4.30 12.99 -4.41
CA VAL A 57 2.94 12.50 -4.74
C VAL A 57 2.75 12.35 -6.26
N ASP A 58 3.25 13.29 -7.04
CA ASP A 58 3.15 13.24 -8.50
C ASP A 58 4.04 12.12 -9.07
N TRP A 59 5.24 11.97 -8.52
CA TRP A 59 6.13 10.87 -8.88
C TRP A 59 5.51 9.50 -8.60
N ILE A 60 4.87 9.29 -7.43
CA ILE A 60 4.15 8.05 -7.13
C ILE A 60 2.97 7.86 -8.09
N ALA A 61 2.24 8.93 -8.40
CA ALA A 61 1.15 8.87 -9.36
C ALA A 61 1.65 8.45 -10.76
N HIS A 62 2.83 8.92 -11.16
CA HIS A 62 3.51 8.47 -12.38
C HIS A 62 3.82 6.98 -12.31
N LEU A 63 4.45 6.48 -11.24
CA LEU A 63 4.74 5.05 -11.06
C LEU A 63 3.48 4.18 -11.15
N LEU A 64 2.33 4.68 -10.69
CA LEU A 64 1.05 3.98 -10.80
C LEU A 64 0.51 3.89 -12.24
N THR A 65 1.03 4.68 -13.17
CA THR A 65 0.65 4.67 -14.59
C THR A 65 1.65 3.92 -15.48
N SER A 66 2.87 3.73 -15.00
CA SER A 66 3.96 3.12 -15.78
C SER A 66 4.55 1.92 -15.04
N PHE A 67 4.17 0.72 -15.46
CA PHE A 67 4.73 -0.52 -14.96
C PHE A 67 6.26 -0.59 -15.11
N PHE A 68 6.76 -0.09 -16.22
CA PHE A 68 8.19 -0.10 -16.51
C PHE A 68 8.98 0.74 -15.51
N ASP A 69 8.49 1.95 -15.22
CA ASP A 69 9.17 2.85 -14.29
C ASP A 69 9.07 2.32 -12.85
N LEU A 70 7.94 1.71 -12.49
CA LEU A 70 7.80 1.05 -11.20
C LEU A 70 8.81 -0.10 -11.03
N TYR A 71 8.96 -0.97 -12.03
CA TYR A 71 9.92 -2.06 -11.99
C TYR A 71 11.38 -1.61 -11.81
N ASN A 72 11.72 -0.42 -12.27
CA ASN A 72 13.07 0.13 -12.14
C ASN A 72 13.37 0.68 -10.73
N VAL A 73 12.36 0.87 -9.90
CA VAL A 73 12.52 1.50 -8.58
C VAL A 73 12.12 0.61 -7.41
N ILE A 74 11.31 -0.43 -7.61
CA ILE A 74 10.95 -1.38 -6.55
C ILE A 74 12.15 -2.23 -6.14
N ASP A 75 12.09 -2.76 -4.93
CA ASP A 75 13.11 -3.68 -4.43
C ASP A 75 13.20 -4.93 -5.32
N GLU A 76 14.42 -5.27 -5.74
CA GLU A 76 14.67 -6.41 -6.63
C GLU A 76 14.16 -7.74 -6.05
N SER A 77 14.14 -7.88 -4.73
CA SER A 77 13.63 -9.06 -4.03
C SER A 77 12.13 -9.30 -4.21
N LEU A 78 11.38 -8.27 -4.59
CA LEU A 78 9.93 -8.33 -4.85
C LEU A 78 9.61 -8.69 -6.30
N ILE A 79 10.57 -8.55 -7.22
CA ILE A 79 10.36 -8.76 -8.65
C ILE A 79 10.20 -10.25 -8.95
N GLY A 80 9.19 -10.59 -9.75
CA GLY A 80 8.95 -11.97 -10.20
C GLY A 80 8.43 -12.94 -9.14
N GLN A 81 8.03 -12.42 -7.97
CA GLN A 81 7.43 -13.22 -6.91
C GLN A 81 5.92 -13.44 -7.12
N GLY A 82 5.33 -12.78 -8.11
CA GLY A 82 3.90 -12.85 -8.42
C GLY A 82 3.04 -12.06 -7.45
N PHE A 83 3.57 -10.96 -6.89
CA PHE A 83 2.88 -10.01 -6.01
C PHE A 83 2.72 -8.63 -6.64
N GLU A 84 2.76 -8.55 -7.96
CA GLU A 84 2.73 -7.30 -8.69
C GLU A 84 1.45 -6.50 -8.43
N ASP A 85 0.30 -7.17 -8.39
CA ASP A 85 -0.98 -6.53 -8.10
C ASP A 85 -1.05 -6.02 -6.66
N GLU A 86 -0.48 -6.77 -5.72
CA GLU A 86 -0.38 -6.41 -4.32
C GLU A 86 0.53 -5.19 -4.10
N ILE A 87 1.65 -5.13 -4.80
CA ILE A 87 2.58 -3.99 -4.77
C ILE A 87 1.88 -2.73 -5.29
N PHE A 88 1.13 -2.84 -6.39
CA PHE A 88 0.34 -1.73 -6.94
C PHE A 88 -0.69 -1.21 -5.95
N GLU A 89 -1.41 -2.09 -5.28
CA GLU A 89 -2.42 -1.70 -4.32
C GLU A 89 -1.80 -1.01 -3.09
N LEU A 90 -0.67 -1.52 -2.58
CA LEU A 90 0.08 -0.88 -1.49
C LEU A 90 0.61 0.50 -1.91
N LEU A 91 1.14 0.63 -3.12
CA LEU A 91 1.59 1.91 -3.66
C LEU A 91 0.43 2.91 -3.80
N ARG A 92 -0.76 2.43 -4.16
CA ARG A 92 -1.98 3.24 -4.21
C ARG A 92 -2.39 3.75 -2.83
N ILE A 93 -2.34 2.89 -1.81
CA ILE A 93 -2.59 3.27 -0.42
C ILE A 93 -1.56 4.30 0.03
N ALA A 94 -0.26 4.09 -0.24
CA ALA A 94 0.79 5.05 0.07
C ALA A 94 0.51 6.43 -0.58
N ASN A 95 0.14 6.45 -1.85
CA ASN A 95 -0.19 7.69 -2.56
C ASN A 95 -1.34 8.48 -1.90
N THR A 96 -2.35 7.80 -1.37
CA THR A 96 -3.45 8.48 -0.65
C THR A 96 -2.99 9.05 0.70
N CYS A 97 -2.10 8.35 1.40
CA CYS A 97 -1.55 8.78 2.69
C CYS A 97 -0.62 10.00 2.55
N LEU A 98 0.06 10.13 1.43
CA LEU A 98 1.10 11.13 1.18
C LEU A 98 0.56 12.44 0.57
N LYS A 99 -0.76 12.59 0.42
CA LYS A 99 -1.34 13.83 -0.13
C LYS A 99 -0.80 15.06 0.58
N LEU A 100 -0.48 16.10 -0.20
CA LEU A 100 0.13 17.34 0.27
C LEU A 100 -0.70 17.98 1.40
N PHE A 101 -2.00 18.11 1.18
CA PHE A 101 -2.90 18.69 2.17
C PHE A 101 -3.40 17.62 3.15
N PRO A 102 -3.22 17.81 4.47
CA PRO A 102 -3.68 16.85 5.48
C PRO A 102 -5.16 16.49 5.37
N SER A 103 -6.01 17.43 4.97
CA SER A 103 -7.45 17.20 4.76
C SER A 103 -7.77 16.19 3.65
N GLN A 104 -6.86 15.99 2.70
CA GLN A 104 -7.01 15.04 1.60
C GLN A 104 -6.51 13.63 1.95
N ARG A 105 -5.80 13.49 3.08
CA ARG A 105 -5.33 12.20 3.57
C ARG A 105 -6.49 11.42 4.18
N PRO A 106 -6.50 10.09 4.09
CA PRO A 106 -7.52 9.28 4.72
C PRO A 106 -7.55 9.48 6.25
N THR A 107 -8.67 9.19 6.86
CA THR A 107 -8.76 8.99 8.31
C THR A 107 -8.10 7.66 8.69
N MET A 108 -7.77 7.49 9.97
CA MET A 108 -7.26 6.20 10.47
C MET A 108 -8.24 5.05 10.22
N LEU A 109 -9.54 5.30 10.32
CA LEU A 109 -10.57 4.29 10.05
C LEU A 109 -10.62 3.91 8.57
N GLU A 110 -10.55 4.88 7.67
CA GLU A 110 -10.50 4.63 6.22
C GLU A 110 -9.22 3.86 5.84
N LEU A 111 -8.08 4.23 6.43
CA LEU A 111 -6.83 3.53 6.23
C LEU A 111 -6.88 2.09 6.77
N TYR A 112 -7.41 1.90 7.97
CA TYR A 112 -7.62 0.57 8.57
C TYR A 112 -8.48 -0.31 7.65
N ASN A 113 -9.61 0.21 7.17
CA ASN A 113 -10.49 -0.52 6.26
C ASN A 113 -9.79 -0.88 4.94
N ALA A 114 -9.01 0.04 4.37
CA ALA A 114 -8.25 -0.23 3.15
C ALA A 114 -7.24 -1.38 3.35
N ILE A 115 -6.50 -1.37 4.46
CA ILE A 115 -5.55 -2.45 4.81
C ILE A 115 -6.26 -3.77 5.07
N CYS A 116 -7.41 -3.78 5.74
CA CYS A 116 -8.19 -5.00 5.95
C CYS A 116 -8.65 -5.62 4.63
N ILE A 117 -9.22 -4.82 3.73
CA ILE A 117 -9.65 -5.27 2.39
C ILE A 117 -8.46 -5.81 1.58
N PHE A 118 -7.32 -5.12 1.64
CA PHE A 118 -6.09 -5.58 1.02
C PHE A 118 -5.65 -6.95 1.57
N GLY A 119 -5.60 -7.11 2.90
CA GLY A 119 -5.22 -8.35 3.56
C GLY A 119 -6.14 -9.52 3.20
N GLU A 120 -7.45 -9.31 3.14
CA GLU A 120 -8.42 -10.33 2.72
C GLU A 120 -8.16 -10.78 1.27
N ARG A 121 -7.93 -9.85 0.34
CA ARG A 121 -7.58 -10.17 -1.05
C ARG A 121 -6.31 -11.00 -1.15
N VAL A 122 -5.25 -10.62 -0.46
CA VAL A 122 -3.98 -11.35 -0.42
C VAL A 122 -4.19 -12.78 0.08
N CYS A 123 -4.96 -12.96 1.15
CA CYS A 123 -5.29 -14.29 1.68
C CYS A 123 -6.03 -15.16 0.66
N LEU A 124 -6.99 -14.61 -0.07
CA LEU A 124 -7.74 -15.33 -1.09
C LEU A 124 -6.86 -15.71 -2.30
N THR A 125 -6.01 -14.79 -2.75
CA THR A 125 -5.06 -15.04 -3.84
C THR A 125 -4.07 -16.14 -3.48
N HIS A 126 -3.52 -16.12 -2.26
CA HIS A 126 -2.61 -17.16 -1.77
C HIS A 126 -3.28 -18.53 -1.72
N LYS A 127 -4.49 -18.61 -1.17
CA LYS A 127 -5.26 -19.88 -1.14
C LYS A 127 -5.49 -20.43 -2.54
N SER A 128 -5.85 -19.59 -3.49
CA SER A 128 -6.07 -19.97 -4.89
C SER A 128 -4.79 -20.46 -5.56
N LYS A 129 -3.65 -19.84 -5.31
CA LYS A 129 -2.34 -20.26 -5.83
C LYS A 129 -1.95 -21.65 -5.28
N ILE A 130 -2.11 -21.88 -3.96
CA ILE A 130 -1.81 -23.17 -3.32
C ILE A 130 -2.70 -24.30 -3.90
N LEU A 131 -4.01 -24.05 -4.06
CA LEU A 131 -4.93 -25.04 -4.63
C LEU A 131 -4.54 -25.42 -6.07
N ARG A 132 -4.23 -24.45 -6.93
CA ARG A 132 -3.77 -24.71 -8.30
C ARG A 132 -2.47 -25.51 -8.35
N GLN A 133 -1.52 -25.22 -7.47
CA GLN A 133 -0.26 -25.98 -7.39
C GLN A 133 -0.50 -27.43 -6.96
N SER A 134 -1.43 -27.68 -6.03
CA SER A 134 -1.79 -29.04 -5.62
C SER A 134 -2.50 -29.82 -6.73
N GLU A 135 -3.35 -29.19 -7.53
CA GLU A 135 -4.01 -29.80 -8.68
C GLU A 135 -3.02 -30.18 -9.78
N ILE A 136 -2.05 -29.32 -10.08
CA ILE A 136 -0.98 -29.60 -11.06
C ILE A 136 -0.10 -30.75 -10.58
N ALA A 137 0.25 -30.79 -9.30
CA ALA A 137 1.06 -31.87 -8.74
C ALA A 137 0.34 -33.23 -8.79
N THR A 138 -0.97 -33.25 -8.52
CA THR A 138 -1.77 -34.49 -8.64
C THR A 138 -1.93 -34.94 -10.09
N ALA A 139 -2.15 -34.01 -11.03
CA ALA A 139 -2.26 -34.33 -12.45
C ALA A 139 -0.96 -34.92 -13.03
N SER A 140 0.21 -34.41 -12.63
CA SER A 140 1.51 -34.93 -13.09
C SER A 140 1.78 -36.33 -12.52
N THR A 141 1.37 -36.63 -11.28
CA THR A 141 1.53 -37.97 -10.69
C THR A 141 0.61 -39.00 -11.37
N PHE A 142 -0.59 -38.62 -11.78
CA PHE A 142 -1.48 -39.50 -12.56
C PHE A 142 -0.96 -39.76 -13.96
N GLY A 143 -0.29 -38.81 -14.61
CA GLY A 143 0.33 -38.96 -15.93
C GLY A 143 1.48 -40.01 -15.92
N GLU A 144 2.33 -39.99 -14.90
CA GLU A 144 3.41 -40.97 -14.74
C GLU A 144 2.92 -42.41 -14.48
N ILE A 145 1.80 -42.55 -13.74
CA ILE A 145 1.25 -43.87 -13.45
C ILE A 145 0.64 -44.52 -14.72
N VAL A 146 0.04 -43.73 -15.59
CA VAL A 146 -0.58 -44.23 -16.84
C VAL A 146 0.48 -44.66 -17.85
N GLU A 147 1.64 -44.02 -17.94
CA GLU A 147 2.75 -44.42 -18.80
C GLU A 147 3.46 -45.70 -18.30
N ALA A 148 3.47 -45.96 -17.00
CA ALA A 148 4.06 -47.17 -16.41
C ALA A 148 3.20 -48.46 -16.60
N GLU A 149 1.91 -48.36 -16.84
CA GLU A 149 1.02 -49.51 -17.09
C GLU A 149 0.92 -49.93 -18.55
N ILE A 150 1.47 -49.18 -19.51
CA ILE A 150 1.44 -49.46 -20.96
C ILE A 150 2.70 -50.17 -21.46
N THR A 151 3.67 -50.41 -20.58
CA THR A 151 4.91 -51.15 -20.91
C THR A 151 4.89 -52.54 -20.32
#